data_fe0aa212bf512408e4a66302688fa1aa
#
_entry.id   fe0aa212bf512408e4a66302688fa1aa
#
_cell.length_a   1.000
_cell.length_b   1.000
_cell.length_c   1.000
_cell.angle_alpha   90.00
_cell.angle_beta   90.00
_cell.angle_gamma   90.00
#
_symmetry.space_group_name_H-M   'P 1'
#
loop_
_entity.id
_entity.type
_entity.pdbx_description
1 polymer ?
#
loop_
_entity_poly.entity_id
_entity_poly.type
_entity_poly.pdbx_seq_one_letter_code
_entity_poly.pdbx_strand_id
1 'polypeptide(L)'
;MMNKKLKIVIVGGGTAGWFSAGYLIKKIKDCEITLIESPGIPKIGVGESITPHIASFFAEMGIKTKDWMYNTGAIYKFANKFVGWREGLDAEEEHFSFSFTADNSSLYKEPPEVTDQKLWPESDVSRTTDILIKMYNDGEIDKFDQYFNSQYHYMKKNVAPFNGTEYMLNPLWSWSQHINAEKAGDYIRDTVAIPSGVKHIQQKVTRVVYKDNTQVDELILENNEKITGDLFIDASGFHRLIVKQLGWKEKIYDCAPVRSAWVCQLDYEDHEKEMVNYTQSIAKPHGWMFKIGLWHRMGTGYCYAPDYISDQDALDEYMQMIDNRRMEPRNIKWTPSRLEKMGQGNVVAIGLSAGFVEPMEANALYIIMNTIRRLCEVIWDRKSNNEFNFDTFNEKISYSIDDIADFIKVHYTLSSRTDTKFWRDMREIGIKEKHEEMLLQKYNDPRNSMASTTKGWSLFPDYMWAQLAIAWGIDTK
;
A
#
# COMPACT_ATOMS: atom_id res chain seq x y z
N MET A 1 -33.23 -12.40 -25.08
CA MET A 1 -32.23 -11.43 -25.59
C MET A 1 -30.88 -11.87 -24.99
N MET A 2 -29.87 -12.15 -25.79
CA MET A 2 -28.51 -12.37 -25.25
C MET A 2 -28.07 -11.10 -24.51
N ASN A 3 -27.84 -11.18 -23.21
CA ASN A 3 -27.26 -10.06 -22.46
C ASN A 3 -25.94 -9.67 -23.12
N LYS A 4 -25.84 -8.43 -23.60
CA LYS A 4 -24.61 -7.88 -24.16
C LYS A 4 -23.54 -7.93 -23.05
N LYS A 5 -22.40 -8.59 -23.31
CA LYS A 5 -21.28 -8.63 -22.38
C LYS A 5 -20.74 -7.22 -22.11
N LEU A 6 -20.41 -6.95 -20.85
CA LEU A 6 -19.75 -5.69 -20.46
C LEU A 6 -18.32 -5.64 -21.02
N LYS A 7 -18.02 -4.61 -21.82
CA LYS A 7 -16.67 -4.40 -22.37
C LYS A 7 -15.88 -3.48 -21.47
N ILE A 8 -14.83 -4.02 -20.87
CA ILE A 8 -13.89 -3.29 -19.99
C ILE A 8 -12.57 -3.12 -20.72
N VAL A 9 -12.10 -1.88 -20.81
CA VAL A 9 -10.80 -1.55 -21.44
C VAL A 9 -9.88 -1.00 -20.35
N ILE A 10 -8.70 -1.63 -20.19
CA ILE A 10 -7.69 -1.26 -19.20
C ILE A 10 -6.49 -0.69 -19.95
N VAL A 11 -6.04 0.50 -19.58
CA VAL A 11 -4.85 1.14 -20.15
C VAL A 11 -3.73 1.16 -19.12
N GLY A 12 -2.67 0.41 -19.40
CA GLY A 12 -1.49 0.26 -18.56
C GLY A 12 -1.24 -1.19 -18.15
N GLY A 13 -0.07 -1.72 -18.49
CA GLY A 13 0.37 -3.09 -18.21
C GLY A 13 1.25 -3.23 -16.96
N GLY A 14 1.19 -2.25 -16.06
CA GLY A 14 1.81 -2.34 -14.74
C GLY A 14 1.01 -3.21 -13.77
N THR A 15 1.45 -3.29 -12.52
CA THR A 15 0.80 -4.08 -11.46
C THR A 15 -0.68 -3.74 -11.30
N ALA A 16 -1.03 -2.45 -11.31
CA ALA A 16 -2.43 -2.02 -11.19
C ALA A 16 -3.30 -2.54 -12.34
N GLY A 17 -2.80 -2.53 -13.57
CA GLY A 17 -3.52 -3.03 -14.73
C GLY A 17 -3.73 -4.55 -14.69
N TRP A 18 -2.68 -5.31 -14.45
CA TRP A 18 -2.79 -6.78 -14.41
C TRP A 18 -3.56 -7.29 -13.19
N PHE A 19 -3.43 -6.64 -12.02
CA PHE A 19 -4.28 -6.94 -10.85
C PHE A 19 -5.75 -6.68 -11.18
N SER A 20 -6.06 -5.55 -11.85
CA SER A 20 -7.42 -5.23 -12.29
C SER A 20 -7.94 -6.28 -13.28
N ALA A 21 -7.16 -6.59 -14.31
CA ALA A 21 -7.58 -7.56 -15.33
C ALA A 21 -7.84 -8.95 -14.75
N GLY A 22 -6.88 -9.47 -13.94
CA GLY A 22 -6.99 -10.79 -13.34
C GLY A 22 -8.15 -10.90 -12.34
N TYR A 23 -8.33 -9.89 -11.51
CA TYR A 23 -9.40 -9.90 -10.51
C TYR A 23 -10.78 -9.74 -11.15
N LEU A 24 -10.94 -8.75 -12.04
CA LEU A 24 -12.23 -8.48 -12.70
C LEU A 24 -12.69 -9.65 -13.56
N ILE A 25 -11.81 -10.30 -14.33
CA ILE A 25 -12.21 -11.44 -15.18
C ILE A 25 -12.68 -12.63 -14.34
N LYS A 26 -12.21 -12.77 -13.09
CA LYS A 26 -12.66 -13.83 -12.16
C LYS A 26 -13.96 -13.48 -11.43
N LYS A 27 -14.20 -12.18 -11.16
CA LYS A 27 -15.32 -11.74 -10.32
C LYS A 27 -16.54 -11.28 -11.11
N ILE A 28 -16.35 -10.75 -12.30
CA ILE A 28 -17.44 -10.21 -13.12
C ILE A 28 -17.86 -11.24 -14.16
N LYS A 29 -19.09 -11.73 -14.02
CA LYS A 29 -19.69 -12.60 -15.04
C LYS A 29 -20.06 -11.77 -16.29
N ASP A 30 -20.05 -12.40 -17.45
CA ASP A 30 -20.45 -11.81 -18.72
C ASP A 30 -19.74 -10.50 -19.07
N CYS A 31 -18.41 -10.45 -18.86
CA CYS A 31 -17.56 -9.36 -19.31
C CYS A 31 -16.54 -9.81 -20.37
N GLU A 32 -16.07 -8.84 -21.14
CA GLU A 32 -14.92 -8.95 -22.05
C GLU A 32 -13.89 -7.90 -21.61
N ILE A 33 -12.67 -8.33 -21.32
CA ILE A 33 -11.61 -7.43 -20.85
C ILE A 33 -10.52 -7.34 -21.91
N THR A 34 -10.18 -6.11 -22.29
CA THR A 34 -9.02 -5.79 -23.12
C THR A 34 -8.03 -4.95 -22.30
N LEU A 35 -6.81 -5.44 -22.16
CA LEU A 35 -5.72 -4.67 -21.55
C LEU A 35 -4.77 -4.20 -22.64
N ILE A 36 -4.46 -2.90 -22.64
CA ILE A 36 -3.56 -2.24 -23.58
C ILE A 36 -2.34 -1.73 -22.82
N GLU A 37 -1.15 -2.15 -23.24
CA GLU A 37 0.09 -1.62 -22.72
C GLU A 37 1.04 -1.20 -23.82
N SER A 38 1.77 -0.10 -23.59
CA SER A 38 2.79 0.36 -24.52
C SER A 38 4.06 -0.47 -24.30
N PRO A 39 4.60 -1.10 -25.35
CA PRO A 39 5.88 -1.78 -25.25
C PRO A 39 7.01 -0.79 -24.92
N GLY A 40 7.98 -1.23 -24.14
CA GLY A 40 9.19 -0.45 -23.85
C GLY A 40 9.05 0.61 -22.74
N ILE A 41 7.90 0.76 -22.08
CA ILE A 41 7.79 1.60 -20.89
C ILE A 41 8.33 0.82 -19.69
N PRO A 42 9.41 1.30 -19.04
CA PRO A 42 9.96 0.61 -17.86
C PRO A 42 8.96 0.65 -16.71
N LYS A 43 8.76 -0.48 -16.08
CA LYS A 43 7.96 -0.58 -14.86
C LYS A 43 8.76 -0.03 -13.66
N ILE A 44 8.05 0.59 -12.72
CA ILE A 44 8.64 1.04 -11.45
C ILE A 44 8.57 -0.17 -10.50
N GLY A 45 9.67 -0.91 -10.38
CA GLY A 45 9.73 -2.10 -9.55
C GLY A 45 11.03 -2.13 -8.76
N VAL A 46 11.00 -1.75 -7.49
CA VAL A 46 12.16 -1.81 -6.59
C VAL A 46 12.10 -3.05 -5.72
N GLY A 47 10.94 -3.44 -5.33
CA GLY A 47 10.52 -4.37 -4.31
C GLY A 47 9.50 -3.65 -3.45
N GLU A 48 8.38 -4.30 -3.21
CA GLU A 48 7.26 -3.70 -2.51
C GLU A 48 7.04 -4.40 -1.18
N SER A 49 6.91 -3.62 -0.14
CA SER A 49 6.29 -4.05 1.09
C SER A 49 4.77 -3.98 0.90
N ILE A 50 4.04 -4.96 1.40
CA ILE A 50 2.58 -5.01 1.26
C ILE A 50 1.90 -5.27 2.60
N THR A 51 0.56 -5.16 2.59
CA THR A 51 -0.30 -5.45 3.74
C THR A 51 -0.82 -6.90 3.66
N PRO A 52 -1.32 -7.49 4.75
CA PRO A 52 -1.86 -8.87 4.76
C PRO A 52 -2.96 -9.13 3.73
N HIS A 53 -3.65 -8.10 3.28
CA HIS A 53 -4.75 -8.17 2.31
C HIS A 53 -4.37 -8.82 0.97
N ILE A 54 -3.08 -8.92 0.64
CA ILE A 54 -2.61 -9.53 -0.61
C ILE A 54 -2.97 -11.02 -0.66
N ALA A 55 -2.84 -11.74 0.44
CA ALA A 55 -3.13 -13.17 0.49
C ALA A 55 -4.60 -13.46 0.14
N SER A 56 -5.53 -12.71 0.73
CA SER A 56 -6.95 -12.83 0.39
C SER A 56 -7.25 -12.40 -1.04
N PHE A 57 -6.62 -11.33 -1.52
CA PHE A 57 -6.81 -10.86 -2.90
C PHE A 57 -6.39 -11.91 -3.94
N PHE A 58 -5.26 -12.57 -3.73
CA PHE A 58 -4.83 -13.68 -4.59
C PHE A 58 -5.74 -14.92 -4.44
N ALA A 59 -6.12 -15.28 -3.21
CA ALA A 59 -7.03 -16.39 -2.95
C ALA A 59 -8.39 -16.20 -3.62
N GLU A 60 -8.91 -14.99 -3.65
CA GLU A 60 -10.14 -14.64 -4.36
C GLU A 60 -10.07 -14.83 -5.87
N MET A 61 -8.89 -14.87 -6.46
CA MET A 61 -8.64 -15.26 -7.86
C MET A 61 -8.36 -16.75 -8.03
N GLY A 62 -8.36 -17.53 -6.94
CA GLY A 62 -8.03 -18.98 -6.94
C GLY A 62 -6.54 -19.29 -6.89
N ILE A 63 -5.70 -18.31 -6.49
CA ILE A 63 -4.24 -18.46 -6.43
C ILE A 63 -3.82 -18.84 -5.01
N LYS A 64 -3.05 -19.91 -4.85
CA LYS A 64 -2.53 -20.35 -3.55
C LYS A 64 -1.32 -19.51 -3.14
N THR A 65 -1.20 -19.19 -1.85
CA THR A 65 -0.09 -18.39 -1.31
C THR A 65 1.27 -18.97 -1.67
N LYS A 66 1.45 -20.29 -1.55
CA LYS A 66 2.70 -20.98 -1.89
C LYS A 66 3.12 -20.72 -3.34
N ASP A 67 2.16 -20.78 -4.29
CA ASP A 67 2.47 -20.70 -5.71
C ASP A 67 2.93 -19.27 -6.10
N TRP A 68 2.20 -18.25 -5.67
CA TRP A 68 2.58 -16.89 -6.05
C TRP A 68 3.83 -16.39 -5.29
N MET A 69 4.01 -16.75 -4.02
CA MET A 69 5.22 -16.38 -3.28
C MET A 69 6.48 -16.92 -3.96
N TYR A 70 6.47 -18.20 -4.35
CA TYR A 70 7.60 -18.81 -5.06
C TYR A 70 7.89 -18.10 -6.38
N ASN A 71 6.86 -17.87 -7.21
CA ASN A 71 7.03 -17.30 -8.54
C ASN A 71 7.40 -15.81 -8.55
N THR A 72 7.10 -15.08 -7.47
CA THR A 72 7.42 -13.66 -7.35
C THR A 72 8.68 -13.37 -6.55
N GLY A 73 9.30 -14.40 -5.95
CA GLY A 73 10.44 -14.23 -5.04
C GLY A 73 10.06 -13.50 -3.76
N ALA A 74 8.79 -13.65 -3.33
CA ALA A 74 8.29 -13.03 -2.12
C ALA A 74 8.85 -13.69 -0.86
N ILE A 75 8.98 -12.92 0.22
CA ILE A 75 9.32 -13.40 1.56
C ILE A 75 8.24 -12.97 2.56
N TYR A 76 8.18 -13.62 3.72
CA TYR A 76 7.33 -13.21 4.82
C TYR A 76 7.79 -11.88 5.39
N LYS A 77 6.81 -11.07 5.82
CA LYS A 77 7.03 -9.79 6.49
C LYS A 77 6.18 -9.74 7.74
N PHE A 78 6.79 -9.51 8.88
CA PHE A 78 6.08 -9.41 10.16
C PHE A 78 5.82 -7.98 10.60
N ALA A 79 6.66 -7.03 10.16
CA ALA A 79 6.60 -5.67 10.69
C ALA A 79 7.19 -4.62 9.74
N ASN A 80 6.94 -3.36 10.07
CA ASN A 80 7.76 -2.22 9.65
C ASN A 80 8.62 -1.80 10.85
N LYS A 81 9.95 -1.84 10.70
CA LYS A 81 10.91 -1.40 11.71
C LYS A 81 11.33 0.04 11.42
N PHE A 82 11.07 0.92 12.35
CA PHE A 82 11.47 2.32 12.29
C PHE A 82 12.78 2.51 13.06
N VAL A 83 13.77 3.16 12.45
CA VAL A 83 15.12 3.35 13.00
C VAL A 83 15.51 4.81 12.88
N GLY A 84 16.00 5.42 13.96
CA GLY A 84 16.46 6.79 13.99
C GLY A 84 15.35 7.86 13.91
N TRP A 85 14.10 7.52 14.23
CA TRP A 85 12.98 8.48 14.25
C TRP A 85 12.84 9.21 15.59
N ARG A 86 13.51 8.73 16.64
CA ARG A 86 13.57 9.35 17.97
C ARG A 86 14.99 9.73 18.33
N GLU A 87 15.17 10.88 18.98
CA GLU A 87 16.47 11.28 19.56
C GLU A 87 16.78 10.47 20.82
N GLY A 88 18.05 10.15 21.01
CA GLY A 88 18.58 9.56 22.24
C GLY A 88 18.37 8.07 22.40
N LEU A 89 17.76 7.38 21.45
CA LEU A 89 17.71 5.93 21.44
C LEU A 89 18.83 5.35 20.57
N ASP A 90 19.45 4.28 21.06
CA ASP A 90 20.42 3.52 20.27
C ASP A 90 19.70 2.91 19.06
N ALA A 91 20.33 2.96 17.89
CA ALA A 91 19.77 2.44 16.64
C ALA A 91 19.40 0.95 16.70
N GLU A 92 19.98 0.19 17.62
CA GLU A 92 19.64 -1.20 17.90
C GLU A 92 18.40 -1.34 18.82
N GLU A 93 18.11 -0.33 19.64
CA GLU A 93 17.01 -0.34 20.61
C GLU A 93 15.71 0.24 20.03
N GLU A 94 15.78 1.01 18.96
CA GLU A 94 14.61 1.57 18.27
C GLU A 94 13.86 0.51 17.48
N HIS A 95 12.98 -0.16 18.16
CA HIS A 95 12.10 -1.15 17.54
C HIS A 95 10.65 -0.72 17.62
N PHE A 96 10.20 0.05 16.62
CA PHE A 96 8.77 0.13 16.37
C PHE A 96 8.44 -0.85 15.24
N SER A 97 7.88 -1.96 15.61
CA SER A 97 7.37 -2.91 14.67
C SER A 97 5.85 -2.86 14.73
N PHE A 98 5.23 -2.26 13.74
CA PHE A 98 3.80 -2.43 13.54
C PHE A 98 3.59 -3.81 12.95
N SER A 99 3.12 -4.72 13.78
CA SER A 99 2.68 -6.01 13.30
C SER A 99 1.19 -5.97 12.97
N PHE A 100 0.81 -6.81 12.03
CA PHE A 100 -0.54 -6.90 11.53
C PHE A 100 -1.41 -7.79 12.45
N THR A 101 -1.70 -7.35 13.65
CA THR A 101 -2.53 -8.10 14.59
C THR A 101 -4.01 -7.73 14.57
N ALA A 102 -4.53 -7.21 13.47
CA ALA A 102 -5.93 -6.90 13.39
C ALA A 102 -6.77 -8.12 13.14
N ASP A 103 -7.62 -8.45 14.07
CA ASP A 103 -8.78 -9.26 13.81
C ASP A 103 -9.83 -8.43 13.06
N ASN A 104 -9.75 -8.43 11.75
CA ASN A 104 -10.80 -7.94 10.85
C ASN A 104 -11.64 -9.12 10.34
N SER A 105 -11.92 -10.09 11.21
CA SER A 105 -12.71 -11.30 10.90
C SER A 105 -14.11 -11.00 10.35
N SER A 106 -14.64 -9.79 10.61
CA SER A 106 -15.94 -9.37 10.10
C SER A 106 -15.98 -9.03 8.60
N LEU A 107 -14.83 -8.83 7.95
CA LEU A 107 -14.77 -8.43 6.53
C LEU A 107 -14.67 -9.59 5.55
N TYR A 108 -14.34 -10.80 6.02
CA TYR A 108 -14.12 -11.95 5.14
C TYR A 108 -14.84 -13.19 5.68
N LYS A 109 -15.77 -13.73 4.91
CA LYS A 109 -16.25 -15.09 5.13
C LYS A 109 -15.08 -16.03 4.85
N GLU A 110 -14.64 -16.75 5.87
CA GLU A 110 -13.53 -17.68 5.80
C GLU A 110 -13.69 -18.74 4.70
N PRO A 111 -12.59 -19.16 4.08
CA PRO A 111 -12.57 -20.47 3.44
C PRO A 111 -12.80 -21.56 4.52
N PRO A 112 -13.60 -22.60 4.25
CA PRO A 112 -14.03 -23.59 5.23
C PRO A 112 -12.91 -24.43 5.89
N GLU A 113 -11.66 -24.26 5.49
CA GLU A 113 -10.54 -25.13 5.87
C GLU A 113 -9.63 -24.56 6.98
N VAL A 114 -9.93 -23.36 7.52
CA VAL A 114 -9.11 -22.74 8.57
C VAL A 114 -10.02 -22.34 9.74
N THR A 115 -10.62 -23.32 10.39
CA THR A 115 -11.45 -23.11 11.58
C THR A 115 -10.73 -23.59 12.83
N ASP A 116 -9.84 -22.77 13.36
CA ASP A 116 -9.50 -22.82 14.77
C ASP A 116 -9.59 -21.42 15.38
N GLN A 117 -10.83 -20.91 15.43
CA GLN A 117 -11.21 -19.60 15.99
C GLN A 117 -11.08 -19.50 17.50
N LYS A 118 -10.37 -20.41 18.17
CA LYS A 118 -10.29 -20.43 19.64
C LYS A 118 -9.27 -19.49 20.25
N LEU A 119 -8.48 -18.76 19.44
CA LEU A 119 -7.33 -18.09 20.06
C LEU A 119 -7.59 -16.67 20.57
N TRP A 120 -8.54 -15.88 20.05
CA TRP A 120 -8.81 -14.53 20.60
C TRP A 120 -10.17 -13.97 20.12
N PRO A 121 -11.20 -13.85 20.96
CA PRO A 121 -12.41 -13.09 20.62
C PRO A 121 -12.11 -11.59 20.48
N GLU A 122 -12.79 -10.90 19.57
CA GLU A 122 -12.61 -9.46 19.26
C GLU A 122 -12.59 -8.56 20.52
N SER A 123 -13.35 -8.93 21.55
CA SER A 123 -13.36 -8.24 22.85
C SER A 123 -12.04 -8.30 23.61
N ASP A 124 -11.16 -9.27 23.32
CA ASP A 124 -9.94 -9.49 24.08
C ASP A 124 -8.73 -8.73 23.53
N VAL A 125 -8.69 -8.44 22.23
CA VAL A 125 -7.61 -7.61 21.64
C VAL A 125 -7.68 -6.19 22.18
N SER A 126 -8.87 -5.61 22.22
CA SER A 126 -9.14 -4.30 22.81
C SER A 126 -8.68 -4.24 24.28
N ARG A 127 -9.15 -5.18 25.08
CA ARG A 127 -8.83 -5.25 26.50
C ARG A 127 -7.35 -5.51 26.77
N THR A 128 -6.71 -6.33 25.94
CA THR A 128 -5.28 -6.61 26.04
C THR A 128 -4.47 -5.37 25.71
N THR A 129 -4.85 -4.62 24.70
CA THR A 129 -4.22 -3.35 24.33
C THR A 129 -4.28 -2.36 25.49
N ASP A 130 -5.45 -2.16 26.07
CA ASP A 130 -5.65 -1.25 27.22
C ASP A 130 -4.79 -1.63 28.41
N ILE A 131 -4.70 -2.94 28.71
CA ILE A 131 -3.87 -3.45 29.81
C ILE A 131 -2.39 -3.16 29.54
N LEU A 132 -1.92 -3.43 28.33
CA LEU A 132 -0.52 -3.23 27.95
C LEU A 132 -0.14 -1.75 27.92
N ILE A 133 -1.03 -0.88 27.45
CA ILE A 133 -0.87 0.57 27.50
C ILE A 133 -0.72 1.01 28.96
N LYS A 134 -1.59 0.54 29.83
CA LYS A 134 -1.52 0.84 31.26
C LYS A 134 -0.20 0.37 31.86
N MET A 135 0.22 -0.87 31.62
CA MET A 135 1.48 -1.43 32.12
C MET A 135 2.69 -0.64 31.63
N TYR A 136 2.67 -0.18 30.37
CA TYR A 136 3.72 0.68 29.82
C TYR A 136 3.78 2.04 30.53
N ASN A 137 2.63 2.69 30.71
CA ASN A 137 2.53 3.97 31.39
C ASN A 137 2.92 3.89 32.88
N ASP A 138 2.62 2.77 33.52
CA ASP A 138 2.97 2.53 34.91
C ASP A 138 4.45 2.11 35.08
N GLY A 139 5.19 1.94 33.98
CA GLY A 139 6.61 1.52 33.96
C GLY A 139 6.81 0.04 34.30
N GLU A 140 5.75 -0.75 34.24
CA GLU A 140 5.81 -2.20 34.49
C GLU A 140 6.43 -2.95 33.29
N ILE A 141 6.32 -2.40 32.09
CA ILE A 141 7.00 -2.90 30.88
C ILE A 141 7.73 -1.75 30.18
N ASP A 142 8.95 -2.03 29.74
CA ASP A 142 9.85 -1.07 29.07
C ASP A 142 9.79 -1.17 27.53
N LYS A 143 9.32 -2.30 27.00
CA LYS A 143 9.27 -2.63 25.58
C LYS A 143 7.91 -3.10 25.14
N PHE A 144 7.05 -2.17 24.77
CA PHE A 144 5.67 -2.45 24.37
C PHE A 144 5.56 -3.51 23.27
N ASP A 145 6.39 -3.42 22.22
CA ASP A 145 6.32 -4.28 21.04
C ASP A 145 6.44 -5.78 21.36
N GLN A 146 7.34 -6.14 22.26
CA GLN A 146 7.59 -7.57 22.57
C GLN A 146 6.44 -8.23 23.33
N TYR A 147 5.63 -7.44 24.02
CA TYR A 147 4.48 -7.94 24.77
C TYR A 147 3.19 -7.86 23.96
N PHE A 148 3.09 -6.86 23.08
CA PHE A 148 1.91 -6.63 22.27
C PHE A 148 1.81 -7.59 21.07
N ASN A 149 2.96 -7.96 20.47
CA ASN A 149 3.01 -8.65 19.19
C ASN A 149 3.72 -10.01 19.31
N SER A 150 2.97 -11.10 19.14
CA SER A 150 3.57 -12.45 19.02
C SER A 150 4.57 -12.55 17.87
N GLN A 151 4.39 -11.76 16.82
CA GLN A 151 5.25 -11.66 15.64
C GLN A 151 6.63 -11.10 15.95
N TYR A 152 6.77 -10.32 17.02
CA TYR A 152 8.06 -9.77 17.45
C TYR A 152 9.14 -10.85 17.60
N HIS A 153 8.79 -12.00 18.16
CA HIS A 153 9.73 -13.10 18.35
C HIS A 153 10.18 -13.74 17.04
N TYR A 154 9.29 -13.83 16.05
CA TYR A 154 9.62 -14.30 14.70
C TYR A 154 10.51 -13.29 13.96
N MET A 155 10.21 -12.02 14.10
CA MET A 155 11.02 -10.93 13.55
C MET A 155 12.42 -10.94 14.13
N LYS A 156 12.57 -11.01 15.47
CA LYS A 156 13.88 -11.01 16.15
C LYS A 156 14.75 -12.20 15.78
N LYS A 157 14.15 -13.36 15.55
CA LYS A 157 14.87 -14.59 15.15
C LYS A 157 15.03 -14.71 13.64
N ASN A 158 14.47 -13.80 12.86
CA ASN A 158 14.43 -13.85 11.40
C ASN A 158 13.97 -15.21 10.84
N VAL A 159 12.90 -15.77 11.42
CA VAL A 159 12.36 -17.07 11.03
C VAL A 159 11.00 -16.94 10.35
N ALA A 160 10.66 -17.93 9.51
CA ALA A 160 9.35 -18.01 8.87
C ALA A 160 8.26 -18.42 9.89
N PRO A 161 6.97 -18.10 9.65
CA PRO A 161 5.86 -18.56 10.48
C PRO A 161 5.46 -20.01 10.20
N PHE A 162 6.30 -20.77 9.54
CA PHE A 162 6.04 -22.14 9.07
C PHE A 162 7.16 -23.06 9.51
N ASN A 163 6.81 -24.16 10.20
CA ASN A 163 7.78 -25.12 10.75
C ASN A 163 8.12 -26.29 9.80
N GLY A 164 7.65 -26.23 8.56
CA GLY A 164 7.80 -27.30 7.56
C GLY A 164 6.53 -28.16 7.35
N THR A 165 5.61 -28.16 8.31
CA THR A 165 4.35 -28.91 8.24
C THR A 165 3.12 -28.04 8.40
N GLU A 166 3.18 -27.06 9.30
CA GLU A 166 2.05 -26.19 9.64
C GLU A 166 2.49 -24.74 9.91
N TYR A 167 1.54 -23.82 9.83
CA TYR A 167 1.74 -22.44 10.25
C TYR A 167 1.65 -22.34 11.76
N MET A 168 2.62 -21.64 12.36
CA MET A 168 2.72 -21.43 13.80
C MET A 168 1.89 -20.23 14.29
N LEU A 169 1.36 -19.43 13.38
CA LEU A 169 0.52 -18.25 13.61
C LEU A 169 -0.66 -18.30 12.64
N ASN A 170 -1.73 -17.56 12.95
CA ASN A 170 -2.89 -17.48 12.05
C ASN A 170 -2.47 -16.91 10.68
N PRO A 171 -2.63 -17.65 9.57
CA PRO A 171 -2.17 -17.25 8.24
C PRO A 171 -2.85 -16.01 7.67
N LEU A 172 -4.03 -15.64 8.17
CA LEU A 172 -4.80 -14.55 7.58
C LEU A 172 -4.36 -13.15 8.02
N TRP A 173 -3.78 -13.03 9.24
CA TRP A 173 -3.61 -11.71 9.86
C TRP A 173 -2.24 -11.49 10.52
N SER A 174 -1.47 -12.55 10.73
CA SER A 174 -0.27 -12.45 11.55
C SER A 174 0.98 -12.03 10.78
N TRP A 175 0.92 -11.94 9.47
CA TRP A 175 2.02 -11.50 8.63
C TRP A 175 1.55 -10.99 7.27
N SER A 176 2.45 -10.30 6.62
CA SER A 176 2.34 -9.92 5.22
C SER A 176 3.53 -10.46 4.43
N GLN A 177 3.85 -9.85 3.32
CA GLN A 177 4.97 -10.22 2.48
C GLN A 177 5.70 -8.99 1.94
N HIS A 178 6.97 -9.20 1.59
CA HIS A 178 7.65 -8.41 0.58
C HIS A 178 7.48 -9.10 -0.77
N ILE A 179 7.25 -8.34 -1.81
CA ILE A 179 6.96 -8.87 -3.13
C ILE A 179 7.68 -8.09 -4.24
N ASN A 180 8.04 -8.77 -5.30
CA ASN A 180 8.33 -8.08 -6.56
C ASN A 180 7.01 -7.82 -7.28
N ALA A 181 6.52 -6.57 -7.21
CA ALA A 181 5.22 -6.19 -7.76
C ALA A 181 5.15 -6.37 -9.29
N GLU A 182 6.26 -6.19 -10.00
CA GLU A 182 6.32 -6.45 -11.43
C GLU A 182 6.11 -7.93 -11.73
N LYS A 183 6.87 -8.82 -11.05
CA LYS A 183 6.69 -10.27 -11.19
C LYS A 183 5.29 -10.72 -10.76
N ALA A 184 4.69 -10.07 -9.77
CA ALA A 184 3.32 -10.36 -9.37
C ALA A 184 2.30 -9.99 -10.44
N GLY A 185 2.46 -8.85 -11.09
CA GLY A 185 1.65 -8.47 -12.25
C GLY A 185 1.81 -9.45 -13.40
N ASP A 186 3.04 -9.81 -13.75
CA ASP A 186 3.33 -10.80 -14.81
C ASP A 186 2.76 -12.18 -14.45
N TYR A 187 2.89 -12.61 -13.20
CA TYR A 187 2.32 -13.87 -12.73
C TYR A 187 0.78 -13.89 -12.90
N ILE A 188 0.08 -12.82 -12.52
CA ILE A 188 -1.37 -12.73 -12.73
C ILE A 188 -1.70 -12.69 -14.22
N ARG A 189 -0.93 -11.95 -15.03
CA ARG A 189 -1.10 -11.95 -16.50
C ARG A 189 -1.10 -13.36 -17.05
N ASP A 190 -0.06 -14.12 -16.73
CA ASP A 190 0.25 -15.39 -17.38
C ASP A 190 -0.57 -16.57 -16.81
N THR A 191 -0.92 -16.53 -15.52
CA THR A 191 -1.61 -17.65 -14.86
C THR A 191 -3.11 -17.42 -14.71
N VAL A 192 -3.58 -16.18 -14.73
CA VAL A 192 -4.99 -15.86 -14.47
C VAL A 192 -5.63 -15.10 -15.63
N ALA A 193 -5.11 -13.92 -15.99
CA ALA A 193 -5.79 -13.00 -16.88
C ALA A 193 -5.92 -13.54 -18.30
N ILE A 194 -4.80 -13.83 -18.96
CA ILE A 194 -4.78 -14.33 -20.34
C ILE A 194 -5.47 -15.70 -20.43
N PRO A 195 -5.19 -16.70 -19.56
CA PRO A 195 -5.88 -17.98 -19.59
C PRO A 195 -7.40 -17.88 -19.36
N SER A 196 -7.87 -16.83 -18.70
CA SER A 196 -9.31 -16.58 -18.49
C SER A 196 -9.96 -15.75 -19.60
N GLY A 197 -9.21 -15.38 -20.66
CA GLY A 197 -9.75 -14.74 -21.85
C GLY A 197 -9.56 -13.21 -21.93
N VAL A 198 -8.69 -12.63 -21.11
CA VAL A 198 -8.31 -11.22 -21.25
C VAL A 198 -7.54 -11.03 -22.56
N LYS A 199 -8.02 -10.13 -23.43
CA LYS A 199 -7.31 -9.73 -24.64
C LYS A 199 -6.16 -8.80 -24.28
N HIS A 200 -4.94 -9.17 -24.60
CA HIS A 200 -3.74 -8.35 -24.38
C HIS A 200 -3.30 -7.69 -25.69
N ILE A 201 -3.20 -6.36 -25.70
CA ILE A 201 -2.76 -5.57 -26.84
C ILE A 201 -1.49 -4.80 -26.46
N GLN A 202 -0.39 -5.12 -27.13
CA GLN A 202 0.89 -4.45 -26.96
C GLN A 202 1.04 -3.33 -28.00
N GLN A 203 0.36 -2.21 -27.75
CA GLN A 203 0.32 -1.04 -28.61
C GLN A 203 0.25 0.23 -27.76
N LYS A 204 0.79 1.32 -28.29
CA LYS A 204 0.66 2.63 -27.66
C LYS A 204 -0.72 3.23 -27.97
N VAL A 205 -1.40 3.74 -26.95
CA VAL A 205 -2.57 4.60 -27.13
C VAL A 205 -2.06 5.99 -27.52
N THR A 206 -2.41 6.45 -28.71
CA THR A 206 -1.97 7.74 -29.26
C THR A 206 -2.99 8.84 -29.01
N ARG A 207 -4.28 8.50 -28.94
CA ARG A 207 -5.36 9.45 -28.69
C ARG A 207 -6.52 8.82 -27.95
N VAL A 208 -7.11 9.60 -27.05
CA VAL A 208 -8.37 9.29 -26.37
C VAL A 208 -9.45 10.19 -26.98
N VAL A 209 -10.55 9.61 -27.41
CA VAL A 209 -11.71 10.34 -27.92
C VAL A 209 -12.77 10.38 -26.84
N TYR A 210 -13.20 11.57 -26.48
CA TYR A 210 -14.15 11.82 -25.41
C TYR A 210 -15.52 12.19 -25.99
N LYS A 211 -16.58 11.75 -25.34
CA LYS A 211 -17.95 12.28 -25.57
C LYS A 211 -18.15 13.59 -24.82
N ASP A 212 -17.66 13.63 -23.57
CA ASP A 212 -17.69 14.76 -22.67
C ASP A 212 -16.56 14.65 -21.63
N ASN A 213 -16.56 15.46 -20.59
CA ASN A 213 -15.54 15.47 -19.56
C ASN A 213 -15.61 14.29 -18.55
N THR A 214 -16.52 13.36 -18.76
CA THR A 214 -16.71 12.17 -17.89
C THR A 214 -16.74 10.86 -18.67
N GLN A 215 -16.84 10.92 -20.01
CA GLN A 215 -17.03 9.74 -20.83
C GLN A 215 -16.04 9.65 -21.97
N VAL A 216 -15.42 8.48 -22.09
CA VAL A 216 -14.61 8.07 -23.23
C VAL A 216 -15.49 7.36 -24.26
N ASP A 217 -15.32 7.69 -25.53
CA ASP A 217 -15.96 7.03 -26.66
C ASP A 217 -15.08 5.90 -27.22
N GLU A 218 -13.84 6.23 -27.58
CA GLU A 218 -12.88 5.27 -28.11
C GLU A 218 -11.44 5.66 -27.78
N LEU A 219 -10.55 4.65 -27.79
CA LEU A 219 -9.11 4.84 -27.78
C LEU A 219 -8.57 4.56 -29.19
N ILE A 220 -7.63 5.37 -29.64
CA ILE A 220 -6.93 5.17 -30.93
C ILE A 220 -5.51 4.70 -30.63
N LEU A 221 -5.15 3.56 -31.20
CA LEU A 221 -3.84 2.97 -31.08
C LEU A 221 -2.87 3.50 -32.14
N GLU A 222 -1.59 3.21 -31.98
CA GLU A 222 -0.53 3.64 -32.91
C GLU A 222 -0.73 3.11 -34.34
N ASN A 223 -1.32 1.91 -34.48
CA ASN A 223 -1.70 1.31 -35.76
C ASN A 223 -3.04 1.83 -36.32
N ASN A 224 -3.63 2.88 -35.73
CA ASN A 224 -4.96 3.44 -36.01
C ASN A 224 -6.15 2.52 -35.70
N GLU A 225 -5.93 1.39 -35.02
CA GLU A 225 -7.03 0.56 -34.50
C GLU A 225 -7.80 1.35 -33.46
N LYS A 226 -9.13 1.24 -33.51
CA LYS A 226 -10.07 1.88 -32.57
C LYS A 226 -10.56 0.85 -31.56
N ILE A 227 -10.43 1.19 -30.29
CA ILE A 227 -10.88 0.35 -29.18
C ILE A 227 -12.04 1.05 -28.46
N THR A 228 -13.20 0.42 -28.45
CA THR A 228 -14.40 0.89 -27.75
C THR A 228 -14.68 0.03 -26.52
N GLY A 229 -15.27 0.64 -25.49
CA GLY A 229 -15.63 -0.03 -24.25
C GLY A 229 -16.84 0.58 -23.59
N ASP A 230 -17.43 -0.18 -22.65
CA ASP A 230 -18.50 0.31 -21.78
C ASP A 230 -17.91 0.93 -20.51
N LEU A 231 -16.70 0.49 -20.09
CA LEU A 231 -15.94 1.01 -18.95
C LEU A 231 -14.43 1.08 -19.31
N PHE A 232 -13.79 2.19 -18.98
CA PHE A 232 -12.36 2.41 -19.19
C PHE A 232 -11.63 2.57 -17.86
N ILE A 233 -10.55 1.81 -17.68
CA ILE A 233 -9.70 1.86 -16.49
C ILE A 233 -8.37 2.50 -16.85
N ASP A 234 -8.08 3.66 -16.24
CA ASP A 234 -6.77 4.29 -16.33
C ASP A 234 -5.83 3.72 -15.25
N ALA A 235 -4.97 2.80 -15.65
CA ALA A 235 -3.89 2.22 -14.86
C ALA A 235 -2.50 2.62 -15.40
N SER A 236 -2.42 3.76 -16.10
CA SER A 236 -1.23 4.24 -16.78
C SER A 236 -0.19 4.92 -15.87
N GLY A 237 -0.37 4.80 -14.56
CA GLY A 237 0.55 5.34 -13.55
C GLY A 237 0.52 6.87 -13.51
N PHE A 238 1.64 7.49 -13.22
CA PHE A 238 1.75 8.95 -13.14
C PHE A 238 1.45 9.67 -14.47
N HIS A 239 1.42 8.96 -15.59
CA HIS A 239 1.03 9.54 -16.88
C HIS A 239 -0.43 9.97 -16.92
N ARG A 240 -1.33 9.24 -16.19
CA ARG A 240 -2.76 9.56 -16.11
C ARG A 240 -3.36 9.77 -17.51
N LEU A 241 -3.07 8.84 -18.40
CA LEU A 241 -3.29 9.00 -19.86
C LEU A 241 -4.72 9.39 -20.22
N ILE A 242 -5.72 8.85 -19.51
CA ILE A 242 -7.14 9.15 -19.75
C ILE A 242 -7.57 10.34 -18.87
N VAL A 243 -7.42 10.24 -17.56
CA VAL A 243 -8.03 11.18 -16.61
C VAL A 243 -7.41 12.57 -16.65
N LYS A 244 -6.12 12.70 -17.01
CA LYS A 244 -5.46 13.99 -17.17
C LYS A 244 -6.11 14.83 -18.28
N GLN A 245 -6.49 14.21 -19.39
CA GLN A 245 -7.11 14.91 -20.51
C GLN A 245 -8.59 15.26 -20.22
N LEU A 246 -9.24 14.51 -19.31
CA LEU A 246 -10.58 14.85 -18.83
C LEU A 246 -10.60 16.06 -17.88
N GLY A 247 -9.42 16.55 -17.47
CA GLY A 247 -9.29 17.69 -16.58
C GLY A 247 -9.80 17.41 -15.16
N TRP A 248 -9.68 16.17 -14.69
CA TRP A 248 -10.13 15.81 -13.35
C TRP A 248 -9.27 16.50 -12.30
N LYS A 249 -9.95 17.04 -11.28
CA LYS A 249 -9.29 17.77 -10.20
C LYS A 249 -8.55 16.87 -9.24
N GLU A 250 -7.49 17.41 -8.68
CA GLU A 250 -6.67 16.76 -7.67
C GLU A 250 -6.75 17.48 -6.32
N LYS A 251 -6.77 16.69 -5.25
CA LYS A 251 -6.46 17.14 -3.90
C LYS A 251 -4.96 16.92 -3.68
N ILE A 252 -4.22 18.02 -3.49
CA ILE A 252 -2.79 17.97 -3.17
C ILE A 252 -2.64 17.85 -1.65
N TYR A 253 -1.63 17.11 -1.20
CA TYR A 253 -1.23 17.00 0.20
C TYR A 253 -0.02 17.90 0.47
N ASP A 254 -0.24 19.19 0.60
CA ASP A 254 0.82 20.21 0.74
C ASP A 254 1.73 19.97 1.95
N CYS A 255 1.22 19.28 2.97
CA CYS A 255 1.96 18.91 4.17
C CYS A 255 2.74 17.58 4.06
N ALA A 256 2.85 16.97 2.88
CA ALA A 256 3.69 15.82 2.61
C ALA A 256 4.96 16.28 1.87
N PRO A 257 6.05 16.57 2.59
CA PRO A 257 7.24 17.19 2.01
C PRO A 257 8.11 16.23 1.21
N VAL A 258 8.03 14.94 1.53
CA VAL A 258 8.76 13.88 0.85
C VAL A 258 8.05 13.57 -0.46
N ARG A 259 8.70 13.93 -1.57
CA ARG A 259 8.13 13.79 -2.91
C ARG A 259 9.14 13.41 -4.00
N SER A 260 10.29 12.93 -3.56
CA SER A 260 11.34 12.40 -4.43
C SER A 260 12.00 11.20 -3.78
N ALA A 261 12.47 10.25 -4.59
CA ALA A 261 13.27 9.13 -4.09
C ALA A 261 14.34 8.73 -5.11
N TRP A 262 15.54 8.50 -4.61
CA TRP A 262 16.53 7.69 -5.29
C TRP A 262 16.33 6.23 -4.91
N VAL A 263 16.21 5.36 -5.91
CA VAL A 263 15.90 3.95 -5.68
C VAL A 263 16.79 3.05 -6.52
N CYS A 264 17.18 1.92 -5.95
CA CYS A 264 17.86 0.86 -6.71
C CYS A 264 17.57 -0.54 -6.14
N GLN A 265 18.09 -1.54 -6.81
CA GLN A 265 18.04 -2.94 -6.41
C GLN A 265 19.47 -3.34 -6.08
N LEU A 266 19.69 -3.99 -4.92
CA LEU A 266 20.98 -4.46 -4.48
C LEU A 266 21.01 -5.98 -4.41
N ASP A 267 22.07 -6.58 -4.92
CA ASP A 267 22.39 -7.97 -4.62
C ASP A 267 22.82 -8.08 -3.15
N TYR A 268 22.51 -9.19 -2.51
CA TYR A 268 22.99 -9.45 -1.16
C TYR A 268 24.50 -9.71 -1.15
N GLU A 269 25.21 -9.13 -0.21
CA GLU A 269 26.59 -9.50 0.12
C GLU A 269 26.61 -10.70 1.09
N ASP A 270 25.68 -10.68 2.04
CA ASP A 270 25.41 -11.77 2.98
C ASP A 270 23.91 -12.00 3.05
N HIS A 271 23.43 -12.98 2.27
CA HIS A 271 22.01 -13.28 2.16
C HIS A 271 21.35 -13.58 3.50
N GLU A 272 22.01 -14.29 4.41
CA GLU A 272 21.45 -14.69 5.70
C GLU A 272 21.29 -13.51 6.65
N LYS A 273 22.18 -12.51 6.58
CA LYS A 273 22.11 -11.32 7.42
C LYS A 273 21.25 -10.20 6.86
N GLU A 274 21.27 -10.04 5.54
CA GLU A 274 20.60 -8.90 4.90
C GLU A 274 19.15 -9.18 4.54
N MET A 275 18.78 -10.44 4.27
CA MET A 275 17.40 -10.83 4.01
C MET A 275 16.62 -10.96 5.32
N VAL A 276 15.98 -9.88 5.72
CA VAL A 276 15.19 -9.82 6.96
C VAL A 276 13.70 -9.83 6.67
N ASN A 277 12.92 -10.40 7.60
CA ASN A 277 11.47 -10.57 7.49
C ASN A 277 10.68 -9.36 8.00
N TYR A 278 11.23 -8.15 7.85
CA TYR A 278 10.58 -6.88 8.15
C TYR A 278 11.07 -5.78 7.20
N THR A 279 10.21 -4.80 6.95
CA THR A 279 10.62 -3.58 6.24
C THR A 279 11.41 -2.69 7.18
N GLN A 280 12.51 -2.13 6.73
CA GLN A 280 13.24 -1.12 7.49
C GLN A 280 12.88 0.27 6.95
N SER A 281 12.47 1.17 7.84
CA SER A 281 12.21 2.59 7.59
C SER A 281 13.18 3.41 8.43
N ILE A 282 14.30 3.82 7.84
CA ILE A 282 15.44 4.42 8.53
C ILE A 282 15.41 5.92 8.32
N ALA A 283 15.18 6.70 9.38
CA ALA A 283 15.20 8.16 9.30
C ALA A 283 16.57 8.69 8.89
N LYS A 284 16.57 9.69 8.02
CA LYS A 284 17.77 10.33 7.46
C LYS A 284 17.64 11.86 7.59
N PRO A 285 18.70 12.63 7.39
CA PRO A 285 18.67 14.07 7.60
C PRO A 285 17.55 14.83 6.89
N HIS A 286 17.14 14.37 5.70
CA HIS A 286 16.18 15.08 4.85
C HIS A 286 15.01 14.19 4.39
N GLY A 287 14.72 13.11 5.15
CA GLY A 287 13.69 12.13 4.84
C GLY A 287 13.96 10.78 5.48
N TRP A 288 13.78 9.69 4.73
CA TRP A 288 13.98 8.35 5.25
C TRP A 288 14.36 7.36 4.14
N MET A 289 15.08 6.31 4.52
CA MET A 289 15.51 5.23 3.64
C MET A 289 14.72 3.96 3.94
N PHE A 290 14.24 3.28 2.89
CA PHE A 290 13.68 1.96 3.04
C PHE A 290 14.66 0.86 2.61
N LYS A 291 14.55 -0.31 3.29
CA LYS A 291 15.15 -1.57 2.86
C LYS A 291 14.07 -2.65 2.86
N ILE A 292 13.91 -3.33 1.73
CA ILE A 292 12.88 -4.34 1.49
C ILE A 292 13.56 -5.58 0.94
N GLY A 293 13.71 -6.61 1.77
CA GLY A 293 14.27 -7.89 1.35
C GLY A 293 13.31 -8.65 0.43
N LEU A 294 13.83 -9.22 -0.65
CA LEU A 294 13.20 -10.24 -1.48
C LEU A 294 14.06 -11.48 -1.46
N TRP A 295 13.55 -12.63 -1.88
CA TRP A 295 14.35 -13.86 -1.85
C TRP A 295 15.72 -13.75 -2.54
N HIS A 296 15.82 -13.01 -3.63
CA HIS A 296 16.99 -12.96 -4.49
C HIS A 296 17.74 -11.63 -4.50
N ARG A 297 17.21 -10.58 -3.86
CA ARG A 297 17.78 -9.24 -3.83
C ARG A 297 17.12 -8.37 -2.79
N MET A 298 17.68 -7.22 -2.50
CA MET A 298 17.08 -6.17 -1.68
C MET A 298 16.66 -4.99 -2.55
N GLY A 299 15.43 -4.51 -2.36
CA GLY A 299 15.00 -3.21 -2.84
C GLY A 299 15.32 -2.14 -1.82
N THR A 300 15.86 -1.00 -2.25
CA THR A 300 16.18 0.11 -1.35
C THR A 300 15.93 1.45 -2.03
N GLY A 301 15.69 2.47 -1.22
CA GLY A 301 15.58 3.83 -1.71
C GLY A 301 15.60 4.87 -0.60
N TYR A 302 16.13 6.03 -0.94
CA TYR A 302 16.11 7.22 -0.09
C TYR A 302 14.98 8.14 -0.56
N CYS A 303 13.92 8.20 0.22
CA CYS A 303 12.81 9.12 0.07
C CYS A 303 13.18 10.45 0.74
N TYR A 304 13.20 11.55 0.00
CA TYR A 304 13.68 12.84 0.51
C TYR A 304 12.76 14.01 0.12
N ALA A 305 12.91 15.10 0.86
CA ALA A 305 12.19 16.35 0.67
C ALA A 305 13.04 17.31 -0.17
N PRO A 306 12.72 17.55 -1.47
CA PRO A 306 13.56 18.35 -2.37
C PRO A 306 13.61 19.84 -2.01
N ASP A 307 12.80 20.33 -1.08
CA ASP A 307 12.91 21.70 -0.54
C ASP A 307 14.05 21.85 0.48
N TYR A 308 14.62 20.75 0.97
CA TYR A 308 15.66 20.72 2.00
C TYR A 308 17.00 20.20 1.50
N ILE A 309 17.02 19.49 0.38
CA ILE A 309 18.23 18.91 -0.21
C ILE A 309 18.09 18.85 -1.72
N SER A 310 19.17 19.12 -2.47
CA SER A 310 19.17 18.96 -3.92
C SER A 310 19.13 17.49 -4.33
N ASP A 311 18.69 17.21 -5.57
CA ASP A 311 18.69 15.84 -6.09
C ASP A 311 20.09 15.21 -6.09
N GLN A 312 21.13 16.01 -6.39
CA GLN A 312 22.52 15.53 -6.44
C GLN A 312 23.03 15.22 -5.02
N ASP A 313 22.85 16.13 -4.06
CA ASP A 313 23.30 15.88 -2.70
C ASP A 313 22.55 14.69 -2.08
N ALA A 314 21.25 14.52 -2.40
CA ALA A 314 20.47 13.36 -1.99
C ALA A 314 20.99 12.06 -2.62
N LEU A 315 21.47 12.10 -3.88
CA LEU A 315 22.13 10.96 -4.51
C LEU A 315 23.43 10.61 -3.79
N ASP A 316 24.24 11.62 -3.48
CA ASP A 316 25.53 11.43 -2.82
C ASP A 316 25.34 10.86 -1.40
N GLU A 317 24.35 11.39 -0.63
CA GLU A 317 23.96 10.77 0.64
C GLU A 317 23.48 9.32 0.46
N TYR A 318 22.64 9.06 -0.55
CA TYR A 318 22.12 7.73 -0.81
C TYR A 318 23.22 6.73 -1.17
N MET A 319 24.17 7.13 -2.03
CA MET A 319 25.29 6.27 -2.40
C MET A 319 26.15 5.90 -1.20
N GLN A 320 26.40 6.85 -0.28
CA GLN A 320 27.08 6.54 0.99
C GLN A 320 26.30 5.55 1.86
N MET A 321 24.95 5.68 1.91
CA MET A 321 24.09 4.77 2.69
C MET A 321 24.09 3.33 2.17
N ILE A 322 24.44 3.11 0.91
CA ILE A 322 24.53 1.79 0.28
C ILE A 322 26.01 1.38 0.01
N ASP A 323 26.94 1.96 0.77
CA ASP A 323 28.38 1.65 0.72
C ASP A 323 29.00 1.79 -0.67
N ASN A 324 28.46 2.75 -1.48
CA ASN A 324 28.88 2.99 -2.87
C ASN A 324 28.85 1.73 -3.76
N ARG A 325 27.96 0.80 -3.46
CA ARG A 325 27.76 -0.40 -4.29
C ARG A 325 27.53 0.01 -5.75
N ARG A 326 28.13 -0.72 -6.70
CA ARG A 326 27.99 -0.45 -8.14
C ARG A 326 26.56 -0.69 -8.59
N MET A 327 25.77 0.36 -8.64
CA MET A 327 24.37 0.33 -9.11
C MET A 327 24.06 1.63 -9.86
N GLU A 328 23.01 1.61 -10.63
CA GLU A 328 22.47 2.79 -11.31
C GLU A 328 21.15 3.20 -10.61
N PRO A 329 21.20 4.06 -9.59
CA PRO A 329 20.00 4.55 -8.94
C PRO A 329 19.14 5.34 -9.93
N ARG A 330 17.81 5.20 -9.79
CA ARG A 330 16.83 5.99 -10.55
C ARG A 330 16.16 6.99 -9.65
N ASN A 331 16.04 8.24 -10.13
CA ASN A 331 15.25 9.25 -9.42
C ASN A 331 13.79 9.13 -9.82
N ILE A 332 12.92 9.02 -8.82
CA ILE A 332 11.46 9.00 -8.97
C ILE A 332 10.91 10.22 -8.28
N LYS A 333 10.13 11.03 -8.99
CA LYS A 333 9.49 12.23 -8.46
C LYS A 333 7.98 12.11 -8.57
N TRP A 334 7.27 12.61 -7.58
CA TRP A 334 5.81 12.61 -7.56
C TRP A 334 5.26 13.86 -6.89
N THR A 335 3.99 14.11 -7.13
CA THR A 335 3.21 15.06 -6.35
C THR A 335 2.32 14.26 -5.41
N PRO A 336 2.49 14.41 -4.08
CA PRO A 336 1.60 13.77 -3.12
C PRO A 336 0.17 14.27 -3.33
N SER A 337 -0.68 13.44 -3.94
CA SER A 337 -2.03 13.84 -4.34
C SER A 337 -2.94 12.64 -4.53
N ARG A 338 -4.24 12.91 -4.54
CA ARG A 338 -5.24 12.03 -5.12
C ARG A 338 -6.19 12.80 -6.02
N LEU A 339 -6.86 12.13 -6.94
CA LEU A 339 -8.00 12.71 -7.62
C LEU A 339 -9.13 13.02 -6.61
N GLU A 340 -9.89 14.10 -6.82
CA GLU A 340 -11.08 14.38 -6.00
C GLU A 340 -12.12 13.28 -6.17
N LYS A 341 -12.27 12.76 -7.40
CA LYS A 341 -13.10 11.59 -7.75
C LYS A 341 -12.26 10.63 -8.59
N MET A 342 -12.15 9.39 -8.16
CA MET A 342 -11.45 8.34 -8.88
C MET A 342 -12.29 7.65 -9.95
N GLY A 343 -13.63 7.78 -9.89
CA GLY A 343 -14.55 7.24 -10.89
C GLY A 343 -15.63 8.25 -11.28
N GLN A 344 -15.87 8.44 -12.56
CA GLN A 344 -16.94 9.27 -13.12
C GLN A 344 -17.35 8.76 -14.52
N GLY A 345 -18.64 8.80 -14.82
CA GLY A 345 -19.16 8.40 -16.12
C GLY A 345 -18.83 6.95 -16.45
N ASN A 346 -17.99 6.72 -17.45
CA ASN A 346 -17.49 5.40 -17.81
C ASN A 346 -15.97 5.25 -17.60
N VAL A 347 -15.37 6.07 -16.73
CA VAL A 347 -13.92 6.08 -16.50
C VAL A 347 -13.62 5.90 -15.02
N VAL A 348 -12.59 5.10 -14.70
CA VAL A 348 -12.05 4.95 -13.35
C VAL A 348 -10.52 4.93 -13.38
N ALA A 349 -9.89 5.64 -12.44
CA ALA A 349 -8.45 5.62 -12.23
C ALA A 349 -8.06 4.62 -11.14
N ILE A 350 -7.00 3.84 -11.34
CA ILE A 350 -6.49 2.85 -10.37
C ILE A 350 -4.97 2.98 -10.23
N GLY A 351 -4.49 2.80 -8.99
CA GLY A 351 -3.07 2.90 -8.67
C GLY A 351 -2.55 4.34 -8.73
N LEU A 352 -1.34 4.55 -9.25
CA LEU A 352 -0.72 5.87 -9.33
C LEU A 352 -1.51 6.87 -10.20
N SER A 353 -2.39 6.38 -11.08
CA SER A 353 -3.32 7.24 -11.82
C SER A 353 -4.38 7.86 -10.92
N ALA A 354 -4.81 7.15 -9.86
CA ALA A 354 -5.78 7.66 -8.88
C ALA A 354 -5.15 8.60 -7.86
N GLY A 355 -3.92 8.30 -7.43
CA GLY A 355 -3.18 9.10 -6.46
C GLY A 355 -2.01 8.35 -5.84
N PHE A 356 -1.18 9.10 -5.13
CA PHE A 356 -0.06 8.57 -4.37
C PHE A 356 0.37 9.59 -3.32
N VAL A 357 0.68 9.14 -2.11
CA VAL A 357 1.19 9.99 -1.04
C VAL A 357 2.71 9.81 -0.95
N GLU A 358 3.14 8.71 -0.38
CA GLU A 358 4.53 8.28 -0.33
C GLU A 358 4.60 6.76 -0.04
N PRO A 359 5.76 6.10 -0.20
CA PRO A 359 5.83 4.63 -0.06
C PRO A 359 5.77 4.13 1.39
N MET A 360 5.76 5.00 2.40
CA MET A 360 5.70 4.60 3.81
C MET A 360 4.44 3.76 4.08
N GLU A 361 4.55 2.80 5.01
CA GLU A 361 3.46 1.93 5.47
C GLU A 361 2.86 0.99 4.40
N ALA A 362 3.56 0.77 3.29
CA ALA A 362 3.20 -0.27 2.32
C ALA A 362 1.79 -0.12 1.71
N ASN A 363 1.31 1.11 1.57
CA ASN A 363 -0.08 1.41 1.25
C ASN A 363 -0.44 1.31 -0.24
N ALA A 364 0.53 1.44 -1.15
CA ALA A 364 0.26 1.59 -2.59
C ALA A 364 -0.50 0.39 -3.18
N LEU A 365 -0.06 -0.84 -2.91
CA LEU A 365 -0.75 -2.04 -3.40
C LEU A 365 -2.07 -2.28 -2.68
N TYR A 366 -2.20 -1.90 -1.42
CA TYR A 366 -3.47 -1.95 -0.70
C TYR A 366 -4.52 -1.07 -1.39
N ILE A 367 -4.17 0.19 -1.71
CA ILE A 367 -5.08 1.10 -2.42
C ILE A 367 -5.53 0.48 -3.75
N ILE A 368 -4.61 -0.12 -4.52
CA ILE A 368 -4.94 -0.81 -5.77
C ILE A 368 -5.97 -1.92 -5.52
N MET A 369 -5.69 -2.83 -4.60
CA MET A 369 -6.57 -3.96 -4.30
C MET A 369 -7.94 -3.52 -3.78
N ASN A 370 -7.97 -2.54 -2.86
CA ASN A 370 -9.21 -1.98 -2.33
C ASN A 370 -10.04 -1.30 -3.44
N THR A 371 -9.39 -0.50 -4.29
CA THR A 371 -10.05 0.17 -5.42
C THR A 371 -10.67 -0.85 -6.39
N ILE A 372 -9.96 -1.94 -6.72
CA ILE A 372 -10.47 -3.00 -7.59
C ILE A 372 -11.68 -3.71 -6.98
N ARG A 373 -11.63 -4.04 -5.69
CA ARG A 373 -12.76 -4.66 -4.98
C ARG A 373 -14.00 -3.76 -4.99
N ARG A 374 -13.81 -2.47 -4.68
CA ARG A 374 -14.92 -1.49 -4.72
C ARG A 374 -15.44 -1.25 -6.12
N LEU A 375 -14.59 -1.33 -7.14
CA LEU A 375 -15.05 -1.27 -8.54
C LEU A 375 -15.97 -2.45 -8.90
N CYS A 376 -15.71 -3.64 -8.36
CA CYS A 376 -16.65 -4.76 -8.55
C CYS A 376 -18.03 -4.44 -8.00
N GLU A 377 -18.13 -3.79 -6.83
CA GLU A 377 -19.42 -3.35 -6.26
C GLU A 377 -20.16 -2.42 -7.25
N VAL A 378 -19.46 -1.41 -7.80
CA VAL A 378 -20.02 -0.50 -8.82
C VAL A 378 -20.50 -1.25 -10.06
N ILE A 379 -19.71 -2.24 -10.52
CA ILE A 379 -20.06 -3.02 -11.72
C ILE A 379 -21.28 -3.91 -11.46
N TRP A 380 -21.41 -4.52 -10.28
CA TRP A 380 -22.57 -5.35 -9.93
C TRP A 380 -23.84 -4.53 -9.78
N ASP A 381 -23.74 -3.30 -9.27
CA ASP A 381 -24.87 -2.40 -9.03
C ASP A 381 -25.28 -1.59 -10.27
N ARG A 382 -24.51 -1.73 -11.38
CA ARG A 382 -24.82 -0.98 -12.61
C ARG A 382 -26.23 -1.28 -13.14
N LYS A 383 -26.87 -0.27 -13.65
CA LYS A 383 -28.19 -0.39 -14.29
C LYS A 383 -28.10 -1.14 -15.63
N SER A 384 -29.23 -1.57 -16.13
CA SER A 384 -29.32 -2.34 -17.38
C SER A 384 -28.78 -1.61 -18.62
N ASN A 385 -28.68 -0.28 -18.59
CA ASN A 385 -28.06 0.56 -19.62
C ASN A 385 -26.55 0.82 -19.38
N ASN A 386 -25.93 0.09 -18.46
CA ASN A 386 -24.52 0.25 -18.03
C ASN A 386 -24.19 1.62 -17.42
N GLU A 387 -25.14 2.27 -16.77
CA GLU A 387 -24.85 3.44 -15.95
C GLU A 387 -24.15 3.02 -14.66
N PHE A 388 -23.00 3.67 -14.38
CA PHE A 388 -22.19 3.42 -13.18
C PHE A 388 -22.44 4.53 -12.16
N ASN A 389 -22.72 4.15 -10.92
CA ASN A 389 -22.77 5.10 -9.81
C ASN A 389 -21.47 4.97 -8.98
N PHE A 390 -20.64 6.00 -9.02
CA PHE A 390 -19.37 6.06 -8.32
C PHE A 390 -19.43 6.82 -6.99
N ASP A 391 -20.58 7.27 -6.50
CA ASP A 391 -20.63 8.14 -5.33
C ASP A 391 -20.05 7.47 -4.08
N THR A 392 -20.57 6.32 -3.69
CA THR A 392 -20.04 5.54 -2.55
C THR A 392 -18.61 5.04 -2.80
N PHE A 393 -18.28 4.68 -4.04
CA PHE A 393 -16.91 4.29 -4.42
C PHE A 393 -15.93 5.44 -4.17
N ASN A 394 -16.25 6.64 -4.69
CA ASN A 394 -15.42 7.83 -4.51
C ASN A 394 -15.27 8.20 -3.04
N GLU A 395 -16.36 8.15 -2.26
CA GLU A 395 -16.32 8.42 -0.82
C GLU A 395 -15.35 7.47 -0.10
N LYS A 396 -15.51 6.16 -0.30
CA LYS A 396 -14.70 5.13 0.37
C LYS A 396 -13.22 5.22 0.01
N ILE A 397 -12.89 5.37 -1.28
CA ILE A 397 -11.50 5.41 -1.72
C ILE A 397 -10.83 6.72 -1.32
N SER A 398 -11.53 7.86 -1.44
CA SER A 398 -11.05 9.15 -0.96
C SER A 398 -10.72 9.11 0.53
N TYR A 399 -11.62 8.56 1.34
CA TYR A 399 -11.41 8.39 2.77
C TYR A 399 -10.18 7.53 3.05
N SER A 400 -10.03 6.39 2.39
CA SER A 400 -8.88 5.50 2.59
C SER A 400 -7.55 6.19 2.27
N ILE A 401 -7.47 6.98 1.19
CA ILE A 401 -6.23 7.67 0.82
C ILE A 401 -5.96 8.85 1.77
N ASP A 402 -6.98 9.58 2.20
CA ASP A 402 -6.85 10.67 3.16
C ASP A 402 -6.37 10.15 4.53
N ASP A 403 -6.95 9.06 5.01
CA ASP A 403 -6.55 8.39 6.26
C ASP A 403 -5.09 7.91 6.21
N ILE A 404 -4.65 7.34 5.08
CA ILE A 404 -3.26 6.97 4.85
C ILE A 404 -2.35 8.20 4.90
N ALA A 405 -2.73 9.30 4.25
CA ALA A 405 -1.96 10.52 4.26
C ALA A 405 -1.82 11.10 5.68
N ASP A 406 -2.88 11.06 6.46
CA ASP A 406 -2.87 11.50 7.85
C ASP A 406 -1.99 10.60 8.73
N PHE A 407 -2.09 9.27 8.58
CA PHE A 407 -1.24 8.33 9.32
C PHE A 407 0.26 8.53 9.02
N ILE A 408 0.61 8.72 7.75
CA ILE A 408 1.99 9.00 7.33
C ILE A 408 2.50 10.31 7.96
N LYS A 409 1.70 11.38 7.94
CA LYS A 409 2.08 12.66 8.53
C LYS A 409 2.42 12.57 10.01
N VAL A 410 1.65 11.76 10.75
CA VAL A 410 1.86 11.57 12.19
C VAL A 410 3.26 11.03 12.49
N HIS A 411 3.83 10.17 11.64
CA HIS A 411 5.21 9.70 11.82
C HIS A 411 6.22 10.85 11.87
N TYR A 412 6.07 11.83 10.98
CA TYR A 412 6.94 13.00 10.96
C TYR A 412 6.71 13.94 12.15
N THR A 413 5.46 14.21 12.43
CA THR A 413 5.07 15.18 13.47
C THR A 413 5.41 14.70 14.87
N LEU A 414 5.27 13.40 15.14
CA LEU A 414 5.58 12.80 16.43
C LEU A 414 7.06 12.46 16.60
N SER A 415 7.85 12.48 15.53
CA SER A 415 9.30 12.30 15.63
C SER A 415 9.89 13.32 16.61
N SER A 416 10.75 12.86 17.52
CA SER A 416 11.45 13.75 18.46
C SER A 416 12.71 14.38 17.86
N ARG A 417 13.05 14.06 16.61
CA ARG A 417 14.26 14.58 15.95
C ARG A 417 14.21 16.10 15.77
N THR A 418 15.35 16.74 16.06
CA THR A 418 15.56 18.18 15.93
C THR A 418 16.87 18.52 15.23
N ASP A 419 17.65 17.52 14.86
CA ASP A 419 19.01 17.61 14.34
C ASP A 419 19.09 18.43 13.03
N THR A 420 18.07 18.35 12.16
CA THR A 420 18.05 19.11 10.91
C THR A 420 16.88 20.08 10.83
N LYS A 421 16.95 21.03 9.88
CA LYS A 421 15.83 21.95 9.60
C LYS A 421 14.60 21.16 9.15
N PHE A 422 14.79 20.12 8.33
CA PHE A 422 13.70 19.24 7.88
C PHE A 422 12.91 18.70 9.07
N TRP A 423 13.57 18.04 10.04
CA TRP A 423 12.88 17.43 11.19
C TRP A 423 12.22 18.48 12.10
N ARG A 424 12.84 19.65 12.30
CA ARG A 424 12.22 20.73 13.09
C ARG A 424 10.94 21.24 12.43
N ASP A 425 10.99 21.50 11.11
CA ASP A 425 9.82 21.99 10.37
C ASP A 425 8.69 20.94 10.35
N MET A 426 9.03 19.63 10.24
CA MET A 426 8.03 18.56 10.24
C MET A 426 7.21 18.49 11.52
N ARG A 427 7.79 18.84 12.64
CA ARG A 427 7.07 18.89 13.92
C ARG A 427 6.06 20.05 13.99
N GLU A 428 6.27 21.08 13.18
CA GLU A 428 5.45 22.29 13.18
C GLU A 428 4.38 22.29 12.07
N ILE A 429 4.51 21.42 11.06
CA ILE A 429 3.55 21.35 9.96
C ILE A 429 2.21 20.80 10.44
N GLY A 430 1.38 21.68 10.97
CA GLY A 430 -0.07 21.68 10.84
C GLY A 430 -0.90 20.46 11.29
N ILE A 431 -0.35 19.53 12.06
CA ILE A 431 -1.13 18.42 12.61
C ILE A 431 -1.62 18.73 14.03
N LYS A 432 -1.04 19.75 14.67
CA LYS A 432 -1.18 20.01 16.10
C LYS A 432 -2.62 19.97 16.60
N GLU A 433 -3.53 20.64 15.95
CA GLU A 433 -4.86 20.83 16.54
C GLU A 433 -5.82 19.66 16.30
N LYS A 434 -5.85 19.12 15.09
CA LYS A 434 -6.84 18.07 14.75
C LYS A 434 -6.39 16.66 15.14
N HIS A 435 -5.10 16.39 15.03
CA HIS A 435 -4.56 15.04 15.28
C HIS A 435 -4.09 14.87 16.73
N GLU A 436 -3.60 15.91 17.39
CA GLU A 436 -3.42 15.89 18.86
C GLU A 436 -4.76 15.67 19.54
N GLU A 437 -5.80 16.37 19.11
CA GLU A 437 -7.15 16.17 19.63
C GLU A 437 -7.67 14.77 19.32
N MET A 438 -7.45 14.26 18.11
CA MET A 438 -7.84 12.92 17.71
C MET A 438 -7.03 11.83 18.44
N LEU A 439 -5.71 12.01 18.58
CA LEU A 439 -4.84 11.08 19.32
C LEU A 439 -5.12 11.14 20.82
N LEU A 440 -5.33 12.33 21.39
CA LEU A 440 -5.69 12.53 22.78
C LEU A 440 -7.10 12.02 23.09
N GLN A 441 -8.06 12.23 22.21
CA GLN A 441 -9.41 11.63 22.37
C GLN A 441 -9.38 10.12 22.26
N LYS A 442 -8.63 9.55 21.32
CA LYS A 442 -8.43 8.11 21.18
C LYS A 442 -7.66 7.52 22.36
N TYR A 443 -6.77 8.27 22.94
CA TYR A 443 -5.89 7.83 24.01
C TYR A 443 -6.48 8.01 25.40
N ASN A 444 -7.21 9.12 25.68
CA ASN A 444 -7.80 9.43 26.99
C ASN A 444 -9.06 8.62 27.31
N ASP A 445 -9.69 7.99 26.33
CA ASP A 445 -10.73 7.00 26.56
C ASP A 445 -10.54 5.76 25.68
N PRO A 446 -9.68 4.83 26.11
CA PRO A 446 -9.46 3.56 25.40
C PRO A 446 -10.76 2.79 25.12
N ARG A 447 -11.80 2.97 25.93
CA ARG A 447 -13.10 2.30 25.71
C ARG A 447 -13.89 2.89 24.56
N ASN A 448 -13.65 4.17 24.21
CA ASN A 448 -14.22 4.83 23.05
C ASN A 448 -13.37 4.67 21.77
N SER A 449 -12.08 4.33 21.92
CA SER A 449 -11.11 4.33 20.82
C SER A 449 -11.31 3.19 19.83
N MET A 450 -11.89 2.07 20.26
CA MET A 450 -11.90 0.86 19.43
C MET A 450 -13.21 0.60 18.68
N ALA A 451 -14.29 1.28 18.99
CA ALA A 451 -15.61 0.88 18.48
C ALA A 451 -16.24 1.82 17.44
N SER A 452 -15.79 3.06 17.23
CA SER A 452 -16.70 3.97 16.56
C SER A 452 -16.15 5.02 15.61
N THR A 453 -14.85 5.26 15.51
CA THR A 453 -14.34 6.42 14.75
C THR A 453 -13.73 6.08 13.42
N THR A 454 -13.23 4.88 13.20
CA THR A 454 -12.84 4.43 11.86
C THR A 454 -14.08 3.93 11.14
N LYS A 455 -14.59 4.73 10.22
CA LYS A 455 -15.54 4.22 9.22
C LYS A 455 -14.87 3.00 8.61
N GLY A 456 -15.23 1.77 8.82
CA GLY A 456 -14.61 0.50 8.39
C GLY A 456 -13.97 0.44 6.98
N TRP A 457 -13.38 1.54 6.55
CA TRP A 457 -12.70 1.82 5.30
C TRP A 457 -11.25 2.27 5.53
N SER A 458 -10.83 2.44 6.80
CA SER A 458 -9.45 2.75 7.14
C SER A 458 -8.55 1.54 6.92
N LEU A 459 -7.33 1.80 6.45
CA LEU A 459 -6.27 0.79 6.44
C LEU A 459 -5.71 0.58 7.85
N PHE A 460 -5.71 1.63 8.66
CA PHE A 460 -5.10 1.65 9.98
C PHE A 460 -6.18 1.66 11.07
N PRO A 461 -6.45 0.52 11.72
CA PRO A 461 -7.36 0.46 12.86
C PRO A 461 -6.84 1.26 14.05
N ASP A 462 -7.73 1.63 14.96
CA ASP A 462 -7.43 2.53 16.08
C ASP A 462 -6.24 2.08 16.94
N TYR A 463 -6.05 0.76 17.12
CA TYR A 463 -4.91 0.26 17.86
C TYR A 463 -3.55 0.56 17.21
N MET A 464 -3.47 0.68 15.87
CA MET A 464 -2.23 1.07 15.20
C MET A 464 -1.89 2.55 15.47
N TRP A 465 -2.89 3.42 15.57
CA TRP A 465 -2.71 4.79 15.99
C TRP A 465 -2.22 4.87 17.45
N ALA A 466 -2.77 4.03 18.34
CA ALA A 466 -2.32 3.93 19.73
C ALA A 466 -0.88 3.40 19.82
N GLN A 467 -0.53 2.36 19.05
CA GLN A 467 0.84 1.86 18.96
C GLN A 467 1.81 2.97 18.51
N LEU A 468 1.43 3.74 17.48
CA LEU A 468 2.23 4.85 16.98
C LEU A 468 2.45 5.91 18.06
N ALA A 469 1.41 6.28 18.80
CA ALA A 469 1.51 7.26 19.89
C ALA A 469 2.46 6.79 20.99
N ILE A 470 2.35 5.54 21.44
CA ILE A 470 3.23 4.95 22.45
C ILE A 470 4.66 4.88 21.91
N ALA A 471 4.81 4.40 20.68
CA ALA A 471 6.10 4.26 20.02
C ALA A 471 6.86 5.59 19.96
N TRP A 472 6.16 6.69 19.71
CA TRP A 472 6.75 8.03 19.66
C TRP A 472 6.83 8.71 21.02
N GLY A 473 6.44 8.03 22.10
CA GLY A 473 6.61 8.55 23.48
C GLY A 473 5.71 9.74 23.78
N ILE A 474 4.49 9.75 23.23
CA ILE A 474 3.51 10.77 23.63
C ILE A 474 3.19 10.57 25.09
N ASP A 475 3.42 11.60 25.91
CA ASP A 475 3.03 11.64 27.30
C ASP A 475 1.49 11.67 27.37
N THR A 476 0.95 10.64 27.98
CA THR A 476 -0.48 10.37 28.08
C THR A 476 -1.00 10.64 29.50
N LYS A 477 -0.17 11.24 30.34
CA LYS A 477 -0.53 11.66 31.70
C LYS A 477 -1.32 12.95 31.74
#